data_4f04a9cfd8a7c5e17267b0826e5b669b
#
_entry.id   4f04a9cfd8a7c5e17267b0826e5b669b
#
_cell.length_a   1.000
_cell.length_b   1.000
_cell.length_c   1.000
_cell.angle_alpha   90.00
_cell.angle_beta   90.00
_cell.angle_gamma   90.00
#
_symmetry.space_group_name_H-M   'P 1'
#
loop_
_entity.id
_entity.type
_entity.pdbx_description
1 polymer ?
#
loop_
_entity_poly.entity_id
_entity_poly.type
_entity_poly.pdbx_seq_one_letter_code
_entity_poly.pdbx_strand_id
1 'polypeptide(L)'
;RWAPDALRAADKGLNDKQERFNLSPISCASEVVRKMGGTEEQIAMVAGFAGGIGLSGNACGAYAAAVWMNSLKYNLENPDKKGYSETNPKTTNAQIAFYDATNFEVKCSVICGRKFNTVDEHTSFIKNGGCAELIDTLAKS
;
A
#
# COMPACT_ATOMS: atom_id res chain seq x y z
N ARG A 1 -5.11 42.29 -6.65
CA ARG A 1 -5.14 41.50 -7.93
C ARG A 1 -4.66 40.09 -7.77
N TRP A 2 -3.60 39.85 -7.03
CA TRP A 2 -3.06 38.51 -6.85
C TRP A 2 -3.92 37.59 -5.95
N ALA A 3 -4.65 38.11 -4.98
CA ALA A 3 -5.43 37.30 -4.06
C ALA A 3 -6.59 36.52 -4.73
N PRO A 4 -7.38 37.08 -5.66
CA PRO A 4 -8.37 36.32 -6.41
C PRO A 4 -7.75 35.22 -7.31
N ASP A 5 -6.56 35.47 -7.84
CA ASP A 5 -5.87 34.50 -8.69
C ASP A 5 -5.28 33.36 -7.85
N ALA A 6 -4.77 33.66 -6.67
CA ALA A 6 -4.30 32.66 -5.71
C ALA A 6 -5.45 31.78 -5.20
N LEU A 7 -6.62 32.34 -4.91
CA LEU A 7 -7.80 31.60 -4.51
C LEU A 7 -8.30 30.68 -5.63
N ARG A 8 -8.35 31.16 -6.88
CA ARG A 8 -8.71 30.34 -8.04
C ARG A 8 -7.72 29.20 -8.30
N ALA A 9 -6.43 29.47 -8.11
CA ALA A 9 -5.41 28.45 -8.23
C ALA A 9 -5.52 27.38 -7.12
N ALA A 10 -5.84 27.80 -5.90
CA ALA A 10 -6.08 26.89 -4.78
C ALA A 10 -7.33 26.03 -5.00
N ASP A 11 -8.46 26.63 -5.42
CA ASP A 11 -9.68 25.90 -5.74
C ASP A 11 -9.48 24.91 -6.88
N LYS A 12 -8.76 25.32 -7.92
CA LYS A 12 -8.39 24.41 -9.02
C LYS A 12 -7.51 23.28 -8.53
N GLY A 13 -6.52 23.56 -7.70
CA GLY A 13 -5.64 22.53 -7.12
C GLY A 13 -6.39 21.55 -6.23
N LEU A 14 -7.39 22.00 -5.47
CA LEU A 14 -8.25 21.14 -4.66
C LEU A 14 -9.15 20.25 -5.54
N ASN A 15 -9.75 20.80 -6.59
CA ASN A 15 -10.57 20.05 -7.53
C ASN A 15 -9.73 19.05 -8.34
N ASP A 16 -8.56 19.45 -8.84
CA ASP A 16 -7.62 18.55 -9.52
C ASP A 16 -7.16 17.41 -8.60
N LYS A 17 -6.99 17.69 -7.30
CA LYS A 17 -6.67 16.67 -6.30
C LYS A 17 -7.82 15.68 -6.15
N GLN A 18 -9.05 16.16 -6.07
CA GLN A 18 -10.24 15.32 -5.94
C GLN A 18 -10.48 14.43 -7.17
N GLU A 19 -10.28 14.97 -8.38
CA GLU A 19 -10.35 14.19 -9.61
C GLU A 19 -9.26 13.12 -9.70
N ARG A 20 -8.05 13.42 -9.24
CA ARG A 20 -6.92 12.46 -9.21
C ARG A 20 -7.18 11.30 -8.25
N PHE A 21 -7.82 11.54 -7.11
CA PHE A 21 -8.16 10.49 -6.14
C PHE A 21 -9.34 9.61 -6.59
N ASN A 22 -10.13 10.03 -7.56
CA ASN A 22 -11.17 9.20 -8.17
C ASN A 22 -10.61 8.07 -9.06
N LEU A 23 -9.32 8.13 -9.41
CA LEU A 23 -8.59 7.06 -10.09
C LEU A 23 -7.88 6.20 -9.03
N SER A 24 -8.65 5.39 -8.32
CA SER A 24 -8.11 4.49 -7.29
C SER A 24 -7.11 3.49 -7.91
N PRO A 25 -5.83 3.53 -7.55
CA PRO A 25 -4.86 2.61 -8.12
C PRO A 25 -5.17 1.17 -7.73
N ILE A 26 -4.91 0.23 -8.64
CA ILE A 26 -5.02 -1.21 -8.41
C ILE A 26 -3.62 -1.79 -8.42
N SER A 27 -3.13 -2.14 -7.22
CA SER A 27 -1.86 -2.79 -7.01
C SER A 27 -1.95 -3.71 -5.79
N CYS A 28 -1.00 -4.62 -5.61
CA CYS A 28 -0.98 -5.49 -4.44
C CYS A 28 -1.00 -4.66 -3.13
N ALA A 29 -0.22 -3.61 -3.05
CA ALA A 29 -0.15 -2.72 -1.90
C ALA A 29 -1.45 -1.94 -1.68
N SER A 30 -2.02 -1.37 -2.75
CA SER A 30 -3.29 -0.63 -2.70
C SER A 30 -4.45 -1.53 -2.27
N GLU A 31 -4.50 -2.78 -2.72
CA GLU A 31 -5.54 -3.73 -2.31
C GLU A 31 -5.44 -4.11 -0.83
N VAL A 32 -4.23 -4.29 -0.29
CA VAL A 32 -4.04 -4.51 1.15
C VAL A 32 -4.62 -3.34 1.95
N VAL A 33 -4.24 -2.10 1.63
CA VAL A 33 -4.70 -0.91 2.36
C VAL A 33 -6.21 -0.71 2.20
N ARG A 34 -6.77 -0.97 1.01
CA ARG A 34 -8.22 -0.93 0.76
C ARG A 34 -8.96 -1.93 1.65
N LYS A 35 -8.51 -3.17 1.72
CA LYS A 35 -9.10 -4.21 2.58
C LYS A 35 -8.93 -3.94 4.06
N MET A 36 -7.89 -3.20 4.47
CA MET A 36 -7.70 -2.71 5.84
C MET A 36 -8.54 -1.48 6.19
N GLY A 37 -9.40 -1.00 5.28
CA GLY A 37 -10.26 0.16 5.49
C GLY A 37 -9.54 1.50 5.36
N GLY A 38 -8.48 1.56 4.58
CA GLY A 38 -7.75 2.79 4.29
C GLY A 38 -8.58 3.76 3.43
N THR A 39 -8.28 5.06 3.57
CA THR A 39 -8.86 6.11 2.72
C THR A 39 -8.29 6.05 1.30
N GLU A 40 -8.97 6.68 0.33
CA GLU A 40 -8.47 6.79 -1.05
C GLU A 40 -7.06 7.41 -1.12
N GLU A 41 -6.78 8.38 -0.26
CA GLU A 41 -5.45 8.99 -0.15
C GLU A 41 -4.41 7.97 0.34
N GLN A 42 -4.73 7.19 1.36
CA GLN A 42 -3.85 6.14 1.89
C GLN A 42 -3.60 5.03 0.87
N ILE A 43 -4.63 4.64 0.12
CA ILE A 43 -4.53 3.67 -0.98
C ILE A 43 -3.58 4.18 -2.08
N ALA A 44 -3.69 5.46 -2.43
CA ALA A 44 -2.80 6.10 -3.41
C ALA A 44 -1.35 6.20 -2.92
N MET A 45 -1.14 6.51 -1.63
CA MET A 45 0.19 6.64 -1.03
C MET A 45 1.04 5.37 -1.14
N VAL A 46 0.43 4.20 -1.04
CA VAL A 46 1.15 2.92 -1.08
C VAL A 46 1.28 2.32 -2.48
N ALA A 47 0.66 2.93 -3.49
CA ALA A 47 0.66 2.40 -4.85
C ALA A 47 2.08 2.16 -5.41
N GLY A 48 3.03 3.00 -5.03
CA GLY A 48 4.45 2.87 -5.42
C GLY A 48 5.17 1.65 -4.85
N PHE A 49 4.58 0.92 -3.89
CA PHE A 49 5.15 -0.33 -3.39
C PHE A 49 4.89 -1.52 -4.33
N ALA A 50 4.08 -1.34 -5.36
CA ALA A 50 3.72 -2.38 -6.33
C ALA A 50 4.94 -3.11 -6.91
N GLY A 51 4.78 -4.41 -7.12
CA GLY A 51 5.76 -5.22 -7.84
C GLY A 51 7.15 -5.29 -7.20
N GLY A 52 7.20 -5.26 -5.87
CA GLY A 52 8.46 -5.32 -5.11
C GLY A 52 9.11 -3.96 -4.96
N ILE A 53 8.31 -2.94 -4.66
CA ILE A 53 8.69 -1.53 -4.51
C ILE A 53 9.24 -0.96 -5.83
N GLY A 54 8.38 -0.21 -6.53
CA GLY A 54 8.72 0.39 -7.80
C GLY A 54 9.01 -0.61 -8.92
N LEU A 55 8.30 -1.74 -8.93
CA LEU A 55 8.46 -2.83 -9.92
C LEU A 55 9.86 -3.45 -9.95
N SER A 56 10.64 -3.26 -8.89
CA SER A 56 12.02 -3.79 -8.83
C SER A 56 12.09 -5.32 -8.74
N GLY A 57 10.99 -5.98 -8.32
CA GLY A 57 10.94 -7.40 -8.05
C GLY A 57 11.59 -7.80 -6.71
N ASN A 58 11.99 -6.83 -5.89
CA ASN A 58 12.63 -7.06 -4.59
C ASN A 58 11.60 -7.20 -3.45
N ALA A 59 11.69 -6.40 -2.40
CA ALA A 59 10.84 -6.56 -1.21
C ALA A 59 9.34 -6.54 -1.53
N CYS A 60 8.57 -7.46 -0.96
CA CYS A 60 7.13 -7.57 -1.20
C CYS A 60 6.39 -6.30 -0.82
N GLY A 61 5.74 -5.65 -1.80
CA GLY A 61 5.02 -4.41 -1.61
C GLY A 61 3.70 -4.56 -0.84
N ALA A 62 3.06 -5.72 -0.92
CA ALA A 62 1.86 -6.02 -0.13
C ALA A 62 2.19 -6.08 1.37
N TYR A 63 3.31 -6.73 1.72
CA TYR A 63 3.79 -6.76 3.10
C TYR A 63 4.19 -5.35 3.60
N ALA A 64 4.94 -4.59 2.78
CA ALA A 64 5.30 -3.21 3.12
C ALA A 64 4.05 -2.35 3.40
N ALA A 65 3.00 -2.50 2.60
CA ALA A 65 1.74 -1.77 2.78
C ALA A 65 1.00 -2.17 4.07
N ALA A 66 0.98 -3.45 4.44
CA ALA A 66 0.39 -3.93 5.68
C ALA A 66 1.12 -3.34 6.91
N VAL A 67 2.46 -3.40 6.90
CA VAL A 67 3.29 -2.79 7.95
C VAL A 67 3.05 -1.28 8.03
N TRP A 68 3.03 -0.59 6.90
CA TRP A 68 2.76 0.84 6.83
C TRP A 68 1.41 1.22 7.44
N MET A 69 0.35 0.52 7.06
CA MET A 69 -1.01 0.82 7.54
C MET A 69 -1.17 0.50 9.03
N ASN A 70 -0.62 -0.62 9.49
CA ASN A 70 -0.62 -0.98 10.91
C ASN A 70 0.19 0.01 11.76
N SER A 71 1.33 0.47 11.24
CA SER A 71 2.15 1.49 11.91
C SER A 71 1.43 2.83 11.99
N LEU A 72 0.78 3.26 10.91
CA LEU A 72 0.01 4.50 10.88
C LEU A 72 -1.11 4.48 11.94
N LYS A 73 -1.94 3.43 11.95
CA LYS A 73 -3.03 3.29 12.92
C LYS A 73 -2.51 3.29 14.36
N TYR A 74 -1.47 2.51 14.63
CA TYR A 74 -0.89 2.44 15.97
C TYR A 74 -0.35 3.78 16.44
N ASN A 75 0.38 4.50 15.60
CA ASN A 75 0.96 5.79 15.95
C ASN A 75 -0.10 6.87 16.20
N LEU A 76 -1.20 6.85 15.46
CA LEU A 76 -2.32 7.77 15.69
C LEU A 76 -3.06 7.47 17.00
N GLU A 77 -3.17 6.20 17.37
CA GLU A 77 -3.81 5.76 18.63
C GLU A 77 -2.88 5.91 19.86
N ASN A 78 -1.57 5.95 19.63
CA ASN A 78 -0.56 5.97 20.69
C ASN A 78 0.50 7.08 20.45
N PRO A 79 0.12 8.36 20.48
CA PRO A 79 1.02 9.46 20.10
C PRO A 79 2.27 9.58 20.99
N ASP A 80 2.18 9.10 22.23
CA ASP A 80 3.31 9.14 23.18
C ASP A 80 4.27 7.94 23.05
N LYS A 81 3.97 6.98 22.19
CA LYS A 81 4.79 5.80 21.97
C LYS A 81 5.53 5.88 20.65
N LYS A 82 6.77 5.46 20.64
CA LYS A 82 7.52 5.28 19.40
C LYS A 82 7.03 4.00 18.73
N GLY A 83 6.34 4.14 17.57
CA GLY A 83 5.66 3.07 16.87
C GLY A 83 6.56 2.14 16.06
N TYR A 84 7.56 1.55 16.70
CA TYR A 84 8.35 0.49 16.08
C TYR A 84 7.58 -0.84 16.09
N SER A 85 7.94 -1.75 15.18
CA SER A 85 7.36 -3.09 15.09
C SER A 85 7.40 -3.87 16.40
N GLU A 86 8.46 -3.70 17.20
CA GLU A 86 8.62 -4.33 18.49
C GLU A 86 7.55 -3.95 19.52
N THR A 87 6.97 -2.77 19.39
CA THR A 87 5.93 -2.25 20.29
C THR A 87 4.54 -2.30 19.69
N ASN A 88 4.43 -2.61 18.41
CA ASN A 88 3.17 -2.70 17.68
C ASN A 88 2.84 -4.17 17.34
N PRO A 89 1.94 -4.82 18.12
CA PRO A 89 1.65 -6.24 17.93
C PRO A 89 1.03 -6.53 16.57
N LYS A 90 0.33 -5.59 15.96
CA LYS A 90 -0.25 -5.78 14.61
C LYS A 90 0.82 -5.84 13.53
N THR A 91 1.87 -5.02 13.65
CA THR A 91 3.01 -5.11 12.73
C THR A 91 3.74 -6.45 12.87
N THR A 92 3.90 -6.94 14.10
CA THR A 92 4.48 -8.26 14.37
C THR A 92 3.60 -9.38 13.80
N ASN A 93 2.28 -9.30 13.97
CA ASN A 93 1.35 -10.27 13.39
C ASN A 93 1.41 -10.29 11.86
N ALA A 94 1.48 -9.10 11.23
CA ALA A 94 1.66 -9.00 9.77
C ALA A 94 2.96 -9.67 9.30
N GLN A 95 4.04 -9.52 10.07
CA GLN A 95 5.32 -10.15 9.78
C GLN A 95 5.23 -11.69 9.86
N ILE A 96 4.65 -12.21 10.94
CA ILE A 96 4.45 -13.64 11.12
C ILE A 96 3.59 -14.21 9.99
N ALA A 97 2.44 -13.59 9.74
CA ALA A 97 1.52 -14.01 8.69
C ALA A 97 2.17 -13.99 7.28
N PHE A 98 3.02 -13.00 7.03
CA PHE A 98 3.76 -12.90 5.77
C PHE A 98 4.78 -14.05 5.61
N TYR A 99 5.59 -14.29 6.62
CA TYR A 99 6.60 -15.34 6.56
C TYR A 99 5.97 -16.74 6.47
N ASP A 100 4.90 -16.98 7.18
CA ASP A 100 4.15 -18.25 7.09
C ASP A 100 3.57 -18.45 5.68
N ALA A 101 2.96 -17.41 5.11
CA ALA A 101 2.34 -17.48 3.79
C ALA A 101 3.36 -17.59 2.64
N THR A 102 4.57 -17.10 2.81
CA THR A 102 5.61 -17.06 1.77
C THR A 102 6.75 -18.05 1.99
N ASN A 103 6.70 -18.84 3.04
CA ASN A 103 7.80 -19.72 3.45
C ASN A 103 9.13 -18.96 3.57
N PHE A 104 9.09 -17.81 4.25
CA PHE A 104 10.20 -16.88 4.46
C PHE A 104 10.76 -16.22 3.19
N GLU A 105 10.10 -16.37 2.04
CA GLU A 105 10.51 -15.63 0.85
C GLU A 105 10.05 -14.18 0.93
N VAL A 106 10.95 -13.25 0.63
CA VAL A 106 10.69 -11.81 0.70
C VAL A 106 10.66 -11.13 -0.67
N LYS A 107 11.26 -11.78 -1.68
CA LYS A 107 11.35 -11.19 -3.03
C LYS A 107 10.05 -11.34 -3.79
N CYS A 108 9.48 -10.23 -4.20
CA CYS A 108 8.27 -10.18 -5.02
C CYS A 108 8.39 -11.04 -6.28
N SER A 109 9.51 -10.98 -6.99
CA SER A 109 9.71 -11.75 -8.23
C SER A 109 9.73 -13.27 -8.01
N VAL A 110 10.13 -13.73 -6.83
CA VAL A 110 10.08 -15.14 -6.46
C VAL A 110 8.67 -15.53 -6.03
N ILE A 111 8.04 -14.74 -5.16
CA ILE A 111 6.66 -14.96 -4.68
C ILE A 111 5.67 -14.99 -5.86
N CYS A 112 5.81 -14.06 -6.82
CA CYS A 112 4.93 -13.98 -8.00
C CYS A 112 5.37 -14.89 -9.16
N GLY A 113 6.57 -15.49 -9.08
CA GLY A 113 7.16 -16.27 -10.17
C GLY A 113 7.60 -15.44 -11.39
N ARG A 114 7.57 -14.11 -11.26
CA ARG A 114 7.95 -13.18 -12.33
C ARG A 114 8.26 -11.78 -11.81
N LYS A 115 9.05 -11.03 -12.57
CA LYS A 115 9.19 -9.58 -12.42
C LYS A 115 8.26 -8.87 -13.40
N PHE A 116 7.65 -7.78 -12.96
CA PHE A 116 6.80 -6.93 -13.80
C PHE A 116 7.62 -5.79 -14.40
N ASN A 117 7.42 -5.50 -15.68
CA ASN A 117 8.15 -4.44 -16.38
C ASN A 117 7.34 -3.14 -16.41
N THR A 118 6.01 -3.23 -16.34
CA THR A 118 5.10 -2.08 -16.38
C THR A 118 4.05 -2.15 -15.29
N VAL A 119 3.47 -0.99 -14.97
CA VAL A 119 2.34 -0.88 -14.05
C VAL A 119 1.13 -1.67 -14.56
N ASP A 120 0.88 -1.63 -15.87
CA ASP A 120 -0.25 -2.31 -16.49
C ASP A 120 -0.14 -3.83 -16.39
N GLU A 121 1.06 -4.40 -16.54
CA GLU A 121 1.30 -5.83 -16.31
C GLU A 121 0.99 -6.23 -14.87
N HIS A 122 1.47 -5.43 -13.90
CA HIS A 122 1.21 -5.68 -12.49
C HIS A 122 -0.27 -5.53 -12.15
N THR A 123 -0.91 -4.46 -12.62
CA THR A 123 -2.35 -4.22 -12.42
C THR A 123 -3.20 -5.37 -12.99
N SER A 124 -2.88 -5.83 -14.19
CA SER A 124 -3.56 -6.95 -14.83
C SER A 124 -3.37 -8.26 -14.03
N PHE A 125 -2.17 -8.51 -13.52
CA PHE A 125 -1.88 -9.66 -12.67
C PHE A 125 -2.75 -9.63 -11.39
N ILE A 126 -2.84 -8.49 -10.72
CA ILE A 126 -3.68 -8.35 -9.51
C ILE A 126 -5.16 -8.50 -9.82
N LYS A 127 -5.67 -7.88 -10.90
CA LYS A 127 -7.07 -8.03 -11.34
C LYS A 127 -7.45 -9.48 -11.66
N ASN A 128 -6.51 -10.27 -12.12
CA ASN A 128 -6.70 -11.69 -12.41
C ASN A 128 -6.47 -12.60 -11.19
N GLY A 129 -6.44 -12.05 -9.99
CA GLY A 129 -6.32 -12.81 -8.73
C GLY A 129 -4.89 -13.07 -8.28
N GLY A 130 -3.89 -12.48 -8.92
CA GLY A 130 -2.50 -12.59 -8.48
C GLY A 130 -2.31 -12.05 -7.05
N CYS A 131 -1.61 -12.82 -6.22
CA CYS A 131 -1.38 -12.53 -4.80
C CYS A 131 -2.64 -12.42 -3.93
N ALA A 132 -3.82 -12.86 -4.39
CA ALA A 132 -5.08 -12.64 -3.67
C ALA A 132 -5.04 -13.21 -2.25
N GLU A 133 -4.57 -14.44 -2.06
CA GLU A 133 -4.47 -15.08 -0.74
C GLU A 133 -3.51 -14.32 0.19
N LEU A 134 -2.36 -13.89 -0.32
CA LEU A 134 -1.39 -13.11 0.45
C LEU A 134 -1.95 -11.75 0.84
N ILE A 135 -2.64 -11.06 -0.08
CA ILE A 135 -3.31 -9.78 0.19
C ILE A 135 -4.36 -9.96 1.27
N ASP A 136 -5.18 -11.00 1.20
CA ASP A 136 -6.23 -11.29 2.20
C ASP A 136 -5.63 -11.62 3.57
N THR A 137 -4.56 -12.39 3.60
CA THR A 137 -3.83 -12.74 4.82
C THR A 137 -3.26 -11.51 5.51
N LEU A 138 -2.58 -10.66 4.75
CA LEU A 138 -1.99 -9.42 5.27
C LEU A 138 -3.02 -8.39 5.71
N ALA A 139 -4.15 -8.30 5.04
CA ALA A 139 -5.21 -7.38 5.40
C ALA A 139 -5.92 -7.73 6.72
N LYS A 140 -5.83 -8.97 7.16
CA LYS A 140 -6.44 -9.48 8.41
C LYS A 140 -5.49 -9.47 9.60
N SER A 141 -4.22 -9.22 9.36
CA SER A 141 -3.16 -9.27 10.39
C SER A 141 -3.16 -8.10 11.38
#